data_3f0a91fb5584e0d8c26c61575c9d5114
#
_entry.id   3f0a91fb5584e0d8c26c61575c9d5114
#
_cell.length_a   1.000
_cell.length_b   1.000
_cell.length_c   1.000
_cell.angle_alpha   90.00
_cell.angle_beta   90.00
_cell.angle_gamma   90.00
#
_symmetry.space_group_name_H-M   'P 1'
#
loop_
_entity.id
_entity.type
_entity.pdbx_description
1 polymer ?
#
loop_
_entity_poly.entity_id
_entity_poly.type
_entity_poly.pdbx_seq_one_letter_code
_entity_poly.pdbx_strand_id
1 'polypeptide(L)'
;MLSIDTNILLHAFNEDSPSHQAAYAWITSIQRDEDVAISEFILAEFYGLLRNPAVLKNPLSAEEAVEVVQTYRNHPRWRLIGFPTESRPLHDALWKKATAKTFAFRKLYDTRSALTMIAQGVTEFATVNVKDFEGVGFRKVRSPL
;
A
#
# COMPACT_ATOMS: atom_id res chain seq x y z
N MET A 1 -5.36 1.42 13.13
CA MET A 1 -5.31 2.14 11.84
C MET A 1 -5.40 1.17 10.68
N LEU A 2 -6.15 1.54 9.66
CA LEU A 2 -6.21 0.87 8.38
C LEU A 2 -5.15 1.47 7.44
N SER A 3 -4.44 0.67 6.65
CA SER A 3 -3.67 1.13 5.50
C SER A 3 -4.09 0.41 4.21
N ILE A 4 -3.66 0.96 3.09
CA ILE A 4 -4.17 0.60 1.76
C ILE A 4 -3.00 0.19 0.89
N ASP A 5 -3.14 -0.95 0.20
CA ASP A 5 -2.13 -1.45 -0.73
C ASP A 5 -2.18 -0.70 -2.07
N THR A 6 -1.06 -0.67 -2.75
CA THR A 6 -0.86 -0.07 -4.07
C THR A 6 -1.90 -0.57 -5.09
N ASN A 7 -2.23 -1.85 -5.06
CA ASN A 7 -3.20 -2.44 -6.00
C ASN A 7 -4.60 -1.84 -5.87
N ILE A 8 -5.05 -1.52 -4.66
CA ILE A 8 -6.35 -0.86 -4.44
C ILE A 8 -6.33 0.57 -5.01
N LEU A 9 -5.24 1.31 -4.77
CA LEU A 9 -5.07 2.67 -5.33
C LEU A 9 -5.07 2.63 -6.85
N LEU A 10 -4.38 1.65 -7.43
CA LEU A 10 -4.31 1.47 -8.88
C LEU A 10 -5.69 1.15 -9.48
N HIS A 11 -6.44 0.22 -8.89
CA HIS A 11 -7.80 -0.08 -9.34
C HIS A 11 -8.73 1.13 -9.24
N ALA A 12 -8.60 1.92 -8.17
CA ALA A 12 -9.39 3.14 -7.98
C ALA A 12 -9.04 4.25 -9.01
N PHE A 13 -7.83 4.25 -9.52
CA PHE A 13 -7.38 5.20 -10.54
C PHE A 13 -7.67 4.73 -11.97
N ASN A 14 -7.43 3.44 -12.26
CA ASN A 14 -7.50 2.90 -13.62
C ASN A 14 -8.94 2.58 -14.03
N GLU A 15 -9.53 3.45 -14.84
CA GLU A 15 -10.90 3.30 -15.36
C GLU A 15 -11.08 2.06 -16.24
N ASP A 16 -10.02 1.51 -16.81
CA ASP A 16 -10.04 0.28 -17.60
C ASP A 16 -10.06 -0.99 -16.74
N SER A 17 -9.84 -0.85 -15.43
CA SER A 17 -9.88 -1.99 -14.52
C SER A 17 -11.33 -2.49 -14.30
N PRO A 18 -11.56 -3.81 -14.36
CA PRO A 18 -12.88 -4.39 -13.99
C PRO A 18 -13.28 -4.07 -12.54
N SER A 19 -12.30 -3.81 -11.67
CA SER A 19 -12.51 -3.48 -10.25
C SER A 19 -12.55 -1.98 -9.97
N HIS A 20 -12.49 -1.13 -11.00
CA HIS A 20 -12.41 0.33 -10.84
C HIS A 20 -13.55 0.89 -9.98
N GLN A 21 -14.79 0.59 -10.33
CA GLN A 21 -15.96 1.14 -9.63
C GLN A 21 -15.99 0.71 -8.16
N ALA A 22 -15.69 -0.57 -7.88
CA ALA A 22 -15.65 -1.07 -6.51
C ALA A 22 -14.55 -0.42 -5.68
N ALA A 23 -13.34 -0.31 -6.25
CA ALA A 23 -12.20 0.32 -5.58
C ALA A 23 -12.43 1.82 -5.35
N TYR A 24 -12.93 2.52 -6.34
CA TYR A 24 -13.24 3.95 -6.24
C TYR A 24 -14.32 4.22 -5.17
N ALA A 25 -15.40 3.43 -5.19
CA ALA A 25 -16.47 3.54 -4.19
C ALA A 25 -15.96 3.26 -2.78
N TRP A 26 -15.10 2.25 -2.62
CA TRP A 26 -14.54 1.92 -1.31
C TRP A 26 -13.59 3.03 -0.80
N ILE A 27 -12.67 3.53 -1.62
CA ILE A 27 -11.80 4.67 -1.26
C ILE A 27 -12.66 5.88 -0.85
N THR A 28 -13.70 6.16 -1.62
CA THR A 28 -14.63 7.27 -1.34
C THR A 28 -15.32 7.06 0.03
N SER A 29 -15.67 5.84 0.37
CA SER A 29 -16.37 5.54 1.63
C SER A 29 -15.52 5.80 2.88
N ILE A 30 -14.19 5.72 2.74
CA ILE A 30 -13.26 5.91 3.87
C ILE A 30 -12.59 7.28 3.89
N GLN A 31 -12.85 8.19 2.93
CA GLN A 31 -12.18 9.51 2.89
C GLN A 31 -12.40 10.37 4.12
N ARG A 32 -13.45 10.13 4.90
CA ARG A 32 -13.75 10.88 6.13
C ARG A 32 -13.25 10.18 7.38
N ASP A 33 -12.71 8.98 7.24
CA ASP A 33 -12.17 8.21 8.35
C ASP A 33 -10.80 8.77 8.74
N GLU A 34 -10.61 9.06 10.01
CA GLU A 34 -9.36 9.58 10.58
C GLU A 34 -8.43 8.44 11.04
N ASP A 35 -8.91 7.20 11.08
CA ASP A 35 -8.11 6.03 11.47
C ASP A 35 -7.52 5.30 10.25
N VAL A 36 -7.15 6.08 9.23
CA VAL A 36 -6.49 5.60 8.01
C VAL A 36 -5.09 6.19 7.89
N ALA A 37 -4.14 5.36 7.49
CA ALA A 37 -2.78 5.77 7.18
C ALA A 37 -2.43 5.42 5.74
N ILE A 38 -1.70 6.31 5.06
CA ILE A 38 -1.09 6.05 3.76
C ILE A 38 0.43 6.05 3.89
N SER A 39 1.07 5.04 3.31
CA SER A 39 2.51 4.87 3.40
C SER A 39 3.24 5.49 2.22
N GLU A 40 4.34 6.21 2.48
CA GLU A 40 5.24 6.72 1.44
C GLU A 40 5.80 5.59 0.56
N PHE A 41 5.99 4.39 1.11
CA PHE A 41 6.44 3.22 0.34
C PHE A 41 5.38 2.75 -0.65
N ILE A 42 4.12 2.74 -0.24
CA ILE A 42 2.97 2.44 -1.11
C ILE A 42 2.85 3.50 -2.21
N LEU A 43 3.00 4.76 -1.87
CA LEU A 43 2.92 5.86 -2.84
C LEU A 43 4.09 5.84 -3.84
N ALA A 44 5.29 5.46 -3.42
CA ALA A 44 6.44 5.32 -4.33
C ALA A 44 6.19 4.21 -5.37
N GLU A 45 5.66 3.08 -4.95
CA GLU A 45 5.27 2.00 -5.86
C GLU A 45 4.12 2.44 -6.78
N PHE A 46 3.12 3.11 -6.25
CA PHE A 46 1.99 3.64 -7.01
C PHE A 46 2.44 4.61 -8.11
N TYR A 47 3.37 5.52 -7.81
CA TYR A 47 3.99 6.39 -8.81
C TYR A 47 4.58 5.59 -9.98
N GLY A 48 5.33 4.53 -9.68
CA GLY A 48 5.91 3.66 -10.71
C GLY A 48 4.86 3.03 -11.61
N LEU A 49 3.76 2.54 -11.03
CA LEU A 49 2.66 1.93 -11.78
C LEU A 49 1.90 2.95 -12.64
N LEU A 50 1.68 4.16 -12.15
CA LEU A 50 1.01 5.24 -12.90
C LEU A 50 1.77 5.62 -14.18
N ARG A 51 3.07 5.40 -14.21
CA ARG A 51 3.94 5.70 -15.36
C ARG A 51 4.24 4.51 -16.25
N ASN A 52 3.75 3.32 -15.89
CA ASN A 52 4.13 2.09 -16.57
C ASN A 52 3.16 1.75 -17.72
N PRO A 53 3.63 1.78 -19.00
CA PRO A 53 2.79 1.46 -20.15
C PRO A 53 2.36 -0.02 -20.20
N ALA A 54 3.01 -0.91 -19.44
CA ALA A 54 2.59 -2.29 -19.29
C ALA A 54 1.39 -2.45 -18.35
N VAL A 55 1.11 -1.43 -17.53
CA VAL A 55 0.05 -1.44 -16.51
C VAL A 55 -1.14 -0.60 -16.95
N LEU A 56 -0.90 0.62 -17.42
CA LEU A 56 -1.92 1.56 -17.88
C LEU A 56 -1.88 1.71 -19.39
N LYS A 57 -3.06 1.71 -20.01
CA LYS A 57 -3.20 1.98 -21.45
C LYS A 57 -2.67 3.37 -21.82
N ASN A 58 -2.94 4.35 -20.97
CA ASN A 58 -2.47 5.73 -21.10
C ASN A 58 -1.70 6.12 -19.82
N PRO A 59 -0.40 5.77 -19.74
CA PRO A 59 0.39 6.10 -18.55
C PRO A 59 0.53 7.62 -18.40
N LEU A 60 0.62 8.06 -17.14
CA LEU A 60 0.76 9.47 -16.82
C LEU A 60 2.17 9.98 -17.12
N SER A 61 2.28 11.29 -17.39
CA SER A 61 3.57 11.98 -17.34
C SER A 61 4.13 12.00 -15.91
N ALA A 62 5.40 12.33 -15.77
CA ALA A 62 6.05 12.46 -14.45
C ALA A 62 5.32 13.47 -13.56
N GLU A 63 4.98 14.62 -14.11
CA GLU A 63 4.28 15.70 -13.39
C GLU A 63 2.88 15.25 -12.95
N GLU A 64 2.10 14.68 -13.86
CA GLU A 64 0.75 14.17 -13.56
C GLU A 64 0.77 13.07 -12.47
N ALA A 65 1.74 12.14 -12.54
CA ALA A 65 1.86 11.09 -11.54
C ALA A 65 2.21 11.65 -10.15
N VAL A 66 3.08 12.66 -10.08
CA VAL A 66 3.39 13.36 -8.82
C VAL A 66 2.15 14.07 -8.28
N GLU A 67 1.34 14.71 -9.11
CA GLU A 67 0.10 15.37 -8.67
C GLU A 67 -0.87 14.36 -8.02
N VAL A 68 -1.03 13.18 -8.62
CA VAL A 68 -1.85 12.10 -8.04
C VAL A 68 -1.30 11.65 -6.69
N VAL A 69 0.00 11.42 -6.58
CA VAL A 69 0.66 11.05 -5.32
C VAL A 69 0.47 12.12 -4.26
N GLN A 70 0.64 13.40 -4.61
CA GLN A 70 0.46 14.52 -3.67
C GLN A 70 -0.98 14.65 -3.16
N THR A 71 -1.96 14.23 -3.94
CA THR A 71 -3.36 14.20 -3.47
C THR A 71 -3.51 13.28 -2.25
N TYR A 72 -2.87 12.13 -2.28
CA TYR A 72 -2.87 11.22 -1.12
C TYR A 72 -1.99 11.72 0.03
N ARG A 73 -0.80 12.26 -0.29
CA ARG A 73 0.11 12.80 0.73
C ARG A 73 -0.48 13.97 1.50
N ASN A 74 -1.28 14.79 0.85
CA ASN A 74 -1.93 15.97 1.43
C ASN A 74 -3.38 15.69 1.85
N HIS A 75 -3.75 14.42 2.00
CA HIS A 75 -5.11 14.08 2.40
C HIS A 75 -5.42 14.67 3.78
N PRO A 76 -6.54 15.42 3.94
CA PRO A 76 -6.77 16.22 5.13
C PRO A 76 -7.03 15.41 6.39
N ARG A 77 -7.38 14.12 6.25
CA ARG A 77 -7.75 13.26 7.38
C ARG A 77 -6.87 12.05 7.58
N TRP A 78 -6.19 11.59 6.51
CA TRP A 78 -5.34 10.42 6.59
C TRP A 78 -3.95 10.77 7.08
N ARG A 79 -3.40 9.89 7.88
CA ARG A 79 -2.04 10.04 8.38
C ARG A 79 -1.03 9.57 7.34
N LEU A 80 -0.09 10.42 6.99
CA LEU A 80 1.06 10.03 6.17
C LEU A 80 2.12 9.38 7.06
N ILE A 81 2.56 8.16 6.69
CA ILE A 81 3.61 7.43 7.38
C ILE A 81 4.74 7.05 6.43
N GLY A 82 5.96 7.07 6.92
CA GLY A 82 7.15 6.77 6.12
C GLY A 82 8.11 5.85 6.86
N PHE A 83 9.36 6.26 7.04
CA PHE A 83 10.35 5.48 7.78
C PHE A 83 10.00 5.43 9.28
N PRO A 84 10.09 4.25 9.91
CA PRO A 84 9.95 4.14 11.35
C PRO A 84 11.16 4.77 12.06
N THR A 85 10.99 5.13 13.34
CA THR A 85 12.05 5.73 14.15
C THR A 85 13.23 4.78 14.36
N GLU A 86 12.96 3.48 14.46
CA GLU A 86 13.95 2.44 14.72
C GLU A 86 13.99 1.43 13.58
N SER A 87 15.06 1.48 12.79
CA SER A 87 15.26 0.60 11.63
C SER A 87 15.75 -0.79 12.01
N ARG A 88 16.64 -0.90 13.01
CA ARG A 88 17.31 -2.15 13.31
C ARG A 88 16.39 -3.27 13.79
N PRO A 89 15.50 -3.08 14.77
CA PRO A 89 14.58 -4.11 15.21
C PRO A 89 13.65 -4.59 14.08
N LEU A 90 13.24 -3.68 13.23
CA LEU A 90 12.41 -3.98 12.06
C LEU A 90 13.15 -4.92 11.10
N HIS A 91 14.39 -4.60 10.76
CA HIS A 91 15.18 -5.42 9.84
C HIS A 91 15.62 -6.74 10.47
N ASP A 92 15.85 -6.80 11.76
CA ASP A 92 16.08 -8.06 12.48
C ASP A 92 14.86 -9.00 12.33
N ALA A 93 13.65 -8.46 12.45
CA ALA A 93 12.42 -9.21 12.23
C ALA A 93 12.25 -9.64 10.75
N LEU A 94 12.58 -8.75 9.82
CA LEU A 94 12.54 -9.06 8.38
C LEU A 94 13.48 -10.21 8.03
N TRP A 95 14.73 -10.15 8.45
CA TRP A 95 15.72 -11.18 8.14
C TRP A 95 15.39 -12.52 8.78
N LYS A 96 14.81 -12.50 9.97
CA LYS A 96 14.31 -13.72 10.63
C LYS A 96 13.20 -14.37 9.79
N LYS A 97 12.25 -13.61 9.27
CA LYS A 97 11.20 -14.12 8.38
C LYS A 97 11.79 -14.67 7.07
N ALA A 98 12.78 -14.00 6.52
CA ALA A 98 13.40 -14.34 5.25
C ALA A 98 14.25 -15.64 5.31
N THR A 99 14.53 -16.19 6.51
CA THR A 99 15.22 -17.49 6.67
C THR A 99 14.33 -18.69 6.37
N ALA A 100 13.00 -18.52 6.33
CA ALA A 100 12.08 -19.61 6.06
C ALA A 100 12.27 -20.13 4.63
N LYS A 101 12.34 -21.45 4.46
CA LYS A 101 12.53 -22.08 3.13
C LYS A 101 11.40 -21.74 2.16
N THR A 102 10.21 -21.48 2.68
CA THR A 102 9.02 -21.11 1.90
C THR A 102 8.92 -19.62 1.59
N PHE A 103 9.85 -18.80 2.11
CA PHE A 103 9.85 -17.36 1.89
C PHE A 103 10.27 -17.03 0.44
N ALA A 104 9.33 -16.53 -0.36
CA ALA A 104 9.62 -16.15 -1.73
C ALA A 104 10.46 -14.85 -1.78
N PHE A 105 11.56 -14.86 -2.52
CA PHE A 105 12.48 -13.70 -2.60
C PHE A 105 11.77 -12.41 -3.05
N ARG A 106 10.72 -12.52 -3.86
CA ARG A 106 9.91 -11.38 -4.32
C ARG A 106 9.10 -10.71 -3.22
N LYS A 107 8.87 -11.42 -2.09
CA LYS A 107 8.13 -10.89 -0.94
C LYS A 107 8.98 -10.02 -0.01
N LEU A 108 10.28 -9.92 -0.23
CA LEU A 108 11.17 -9.21 0.69
C LEU A 108 10.77 -7.74 0.87
N TYR A 109 10.54 -7.03 -0.24
CA TYR A 109 10.18 -5.61 -0.20
C TYR A 109 8.78 -5.38 0.35
N ASP A 110 7.81 -6.21 -0.04
CA ASP A 110 6.44 -6.14 0.47
C ASP A 110 6.39 -6.41 1.96
N THR A 111 7.13 -7.39 2.43
CA THR A 111 7.25 -7.72 3.86
C THR A 111 7.89 -6.57 4.63
N ARG A 112 8.95 -5.95 4.09
CA ARG A 112 9.58 -4.78 4.70
C ARG A 112 8.60 -3.61 4.81
N SER A 113 7.87 -3.30 3.73
CA SER A 113 6.85 -2.26 3.74
C SER A 113 5.77 -2.54 4.78
N ALA A 114 5.29 -3.77 4.87
CA ALA A 114 4.31 -4.19 5.87
C ALA A 114 4.84 -3.99 7.29
N LEU A 115 6.07 -4.41 7.58
CA LEU A 115 6.70 -4.24 8.89
C LEU A 115 6.87 -2.76 9.26
N THR A 116 7.17 -1.87 8.29
CA THR A 116 7.23 -0.42 8.55
C THR A 116 5.88 0.16 8.95
N MET A 117 4.81 -0.29 8.31
CA MET A 117 3.45 0.13 8.63
C MET A 117 3.02 -0.38 10.01
N ILE A 118 3.27 -1.65 10.30
CA ILE A 118 2.96 -2.27 11.60
C ILE A 118 3.69 -1.55 12.74
N ALA A 119 4.97 -1.23 12.56
CA ALA A 119 5.77 -0.49 13.54
C ALA A 119 5.22 0.90 13.85
N GLN A 120 4.43 1.47 12.94
CA GLN A 120 3.82 2.80 13.08
C GLN A 120 2.33 2.73 13.46
N GLY A 121 1.83 1.56 13.87
CA GLY A 121 0.50 1.40 14.43
C GLY A 121 -0.58 0.96 13.45
N VAL A 122 -0.22 0.56 12.24
CA VAL A 122 -1.17 -0.05 11.30
C VAL A 122 -1.52 -1.45 11.76
N THR A 123 -2.80 -1.73 11.92
CA THR A 123 -3.33 -3.03 12.38
C THR A 123 -4.16 -3.73 11.32
N GLU A 124 -4.72 -2.99 10.36
CA GLU A 124 -5.50 -3.54 9.26
C GLU A 124 -4.87 -3.14 7.92
N PHE A 125 -4.88 -4.07 6.98
CA PHE A 125 -4.36 -3.84 5.65
C PHE A 125 -5.38 -4.26 4.57
N ALA A 126 -5.72 -3.33 3.69
CA ALA A 126 -6.61 -3.55 2.56
C ALA A 126 -5.78 -3.84 1.30
N THR A 127 -5.91 -5.05 0.77
CA THR A 127 -5.19 -5.53 -0.41
C THR A 127 -6.00 -6.57 -1.17
N VAL A 128 -5.82 -6.68 -2.48
CA VAL A 128 -6.35 -7.82 -3.25
C VAL A 128 -5.51 -9.09 -3.05
N ASN A 129 -4.25 -8.93 -2.65
CA ASN A 129 -3.30 -10.03 -2.44
C ASN A 129 -3.28 -10.50 -0.97
N VAL A 130 -4.46 -10.82 -0.43
CA VAL A 130 -4.63 -11.16 1.00
C VAL A 130 -3.63 -12.19 1.49
N LYS A 131 -3.42 -13.27 0.71
CA LYS A 131 -2.52 -14.38 1.08
C LYS A 131 -1.06 -13.94 1.26
N ASP A 132 -0.62 -12.92 0.56
CA ASP A 132 0.77 -12.45 0.62
C ASP A 132 1.08 -11.69 1.91
N PHE A 133 0.06 -11.18 2.59
CA PHE A 133 0.20 -10.38 3.80
C PHE A 133 -0.35 -11.05 5.06
N GLU A 134 -1.06 -12.18 4.92
CA GLU A 134 -1.44 -12.99 6.08
C GLU A 134 -0.20 -13.50 6.81
N GLY A 135 -0.20 -13.43 8.13
CA GLY A 135 0.92 -13.89 8.96
C GLY A 135 2.12 -12.95 9.04
N VAL A 136 2.12 -11.79 8.36
CA VAL A 136 3.19 -10.80 8.46
C VAL A 136 3.15 -10.08 9.82
N GLY A 137 1.96 -9.83 10.36
CA GLY A 137 1.78 -9.19 11.66
C GLY A 137 0.60 -8.23 11.74
N PHE A 138 -0.12 -7.99 10.66
CA PHE A 138 -1.39 -7.27 10.71
C PHE A 138 -2.43 -8.09 11.47
N ARG A 139 -3.28 -7.42 12.26
CA ARG A 139 -4.41 -8.05 12.94
C ARG A 139 -5.47 -8.52 11.94
N LYS A 140 -5.62 -7.79 10.85
CA LYS A 140 -6.59 -8.09 9.80
C LYS A 140 -6.04 -7.71 8.43
N VAL A 141 -6.14 -8.65 7.51
CA VAL A 141 -5.86 -8.43 6.08
C VAL A 141 -7.11 -8.80 5.31
N ARG A 142 -7.57 -7.91 4.44
CA ARG A 142 -8.80 -8.15 3.68
C ARG A 142 -8.79 -7.47 2.32
N SER A 143 -9.51 -8.06 1.38
CA SER A 143 -9.87 -7.36 0.15
C SER A 143 -11.20 -6.61 0.35
N PRO A 144 -11.25 -5.33 -0.02
CA PRO A 144 -12.48 -4.55 -0.06
C PRO A 144 -13.26 -4.73 -1.36
N LEU A 145 -12.69 -5.49 -2.32
CA LEU A 145 -13.23 -5.68 -3.68
C LEU A 145 -13.88 -7.04 -3.86
#